data_1520c54a75d4f4528cc228985ae072bf
#
_entry.id   1520c54a75d4f4528cc228985ae072bf
#
_cell.length_a   1.000
_cell.length_b   1.000
_cell.length_c   1.000
_cell.angle_alpha   90.00
_cell.angle_beta   90.00
_cell.angle_gamma   90.00
#
_symmetry.space_group_name_H-M   'P 1'
#
loop_
_entity.id
_entity.type
_entity.pdbx_description
1 polymer ?
#
loop_
_entity_poly.entity_id
_entity_poly.type
_entity_poly.pdbx_seq_one_letter_code
_entity_poly.pdbx_strand_id
1 'polypeptide(L)'
;FENLMSYVSDNAGQLVSATSLSKYLKSQRVELTPLSAINYLKAASNAYIINKVPRYDIHGKRLLETNDKYYFEDLGLRNMLAGQNRTGDIEKVIENAVYLHLKNLGYKISVGTLPNGEIDFVAEKGGTSVYIQVAYLIADDKTKEREFGNLLKIQDNYPKYVISMNPMLRPQNYEGIKHLTLRQSLMSDSL
;
A
#
# COMPACT_ATOMS: atom_id res chain seq x y z
N PHE A 1 9.09 -17.97 12.87
CA PHE A 1 7.95 -17.11 12.54
C PHE A 1 8.31 -15.62 12.72
N GLU A 2 8.96 -15.24 13.83
CA GLU A 2 9.36 -13.86 14.13
C GLU A 2 10.18 -13.21 13.02
N ASN A 3 11.24 -13.87 12.52
CA ASN A 3 12.06 -13.36 11.41
C ASN A 3 11.26 -13.14 10.12
N LEU A 4 10.24 -13.98 9.87
CA LEU A 4 9.33 -13.81 8.75
C LEU A 4 8.48 -12.56 8.92
N MET A 5 7.91 -12.37 10.11
CA MET A 5 7.07 -11.21 10.41
C MET A 5 7.87 -9.91 10.44
N SER A 6 9.12 -9.95 10.92
CA SER A 6 10.06 -8.82 10.84
C SER A 6 10.31 -8.42 9.38
N TYR A 7 10.59 -9.39 8.50
CA TYR A 7 10.74 -9.12 7.07
C TYR A 7 9.48 -8.48 6.47
N VAL A 8 8.30 -8.99 6.79
CA VAL A 8 7.03 -8.44 6.28
C VAL A 8 6.82 -7.02 6.82
N SER A 9 7.17 -6.74 8.07
CA SER A 9 7.04 -5.40 8.66
C SER A 9 7.97 -4.38 8.02
N ASP A 10 9.22 -4.79 7.70
CA ASP A 10 10.18 -3.94 6.99
C ASP A 10 9.78 -3.69 5.52
N ASN A 11 8.98 -4.59 4.94
CA ASN A 11 8.48 -4.53 3.56
C ASN A 11 6.97 -4.26 3.50
N ALA A 12 6.37 -3.73 4.56
CA ALA A 12 4.96 -3.33 4.53
C ALA A 12 4.73 -2.30 3.41
N GLY A 13 3.67 -2.50 2.60
CA GLY A 13 3.42 -1.68 1.41
C GLY A 13 4.33 -1.95 0.21
N GLN A 14 5.26 -2.90 0.29
CA GLN A 14 6.09 -3.31 -0.83
C GLN A 14 5.66 -4.70 -1.35
N LEU A 15 5.99 -4.97 -2.62
CA LEU A 15 5.71 -6.27 -3.23
C LEU A 15 6.56 -7.37 -2.59
N VAL A 16 5.92 -8.37 -2.03
CA VAL A 16 6.56 -9.52 -1.40
C VAL A 16 6.34 -10.77 -2.24
N SER A 17 7.43 -11.43 -2.63
CA SER A 17 7.36 -12.77 -3.21
C SER A 17 7.82 -13.83 -2.19
N ALA A 18 7.21 -15.02 -2.25
CA ALA A 18 7.63 -16.14 -1.40
C ALA A 18 9.11 -16.52 -1.63
N THR A 19 9.60 -16.35 -2.84
CA THR A 19 11.01 -16.60 -3.20
C THR A 19 11.94 -15.58 -2.56
N SER A 20 11.60 -14.28 -2.59
CA SER A 20 12.41 -13.24 -1.95
C SER A 20 12.46 -13.42 -0.44
N LEU A 21 11.30 -13.73 0.17
CA LEU A 21 11.19 -14.02 1.59
C LEU A 21 12.04 -15.25 2.00
N SER A 22 11.93 -16.35 1.25
CA SER A 22 12.73 -17.56 1.50
C SER A 22 14.24 -17.27 1.39
N LYS A 23 14.69 -16.51 0.38
CA LYS A 23 16.09 -16.10 0.23
C LYS A 23 16.58 -15.25 1.40
N TYR A 24 15.77 -14.29 1.83
CA TYR A 24 16.10 -13.45 2.99
C TYR A 24 16.26 -14.31 4.25
N LEU A 25 15.31 -15.17 4.55
CA LEU A 25 15.37 -16.04 5.73
C LEU A 25 16.58 -16.98 5.70
N LYS A 26 16.94 -17.49 4.52
CA LYS A 26 18.16 -18.29 4.36
C LYS A 26 19.43 -17.48 4.68
N SER A 27 19.48 -16.21 4.33
CA SER A 27 20.59 -15.31 4.71
C SER A 27 20.69 -15.11 6.24
N GLN A 28 19.57 -15.23 6.94
CA GLN A 28 19.48 -15.21 8.40
C GLN A 28 19.65 -16.60 9.05
N ARG A 29 20.17 -17.59 8.29
CA ARG A 29 20.36 -18.98 8.71
C ARG A 29 19.06 -19.70 9.11
N VAL A 30 17.92 -19.24 8.55
CA VAL A 30 16.61 -19.89 8.73
C VAL A 30 16.23 -20.54 7.40
N GLU A 31 16.23 -21.87 7.37
CA GLU A 31 15.79 -22.60 6.18
C GLU A 31 14.27 -22.65 6.11
N LEU A 32 13.71 -21.99 5.10
CA LEU A 32 12.29 -22.00 4.84
C LEU A 32 12.05 -22.10 3.32
N THR A 33 11.24 -23.07 2.91
CA THR A 33 10.87 -23.19 1.50
C THR A 33 9.88 -22.10 1.08
N PRO A 34 9.83 -21.71 -0.20
CA PRO A 34 8.81 -20.74 -0.66
C PRO A 34 7.37 -21.19 -0.34
N LEU A 35 7.08 -22.48 -0.44
CA LEU A 35 5.76 -23.03 -0.10
C LEU A 35 5.43 -22.83 1.39
N SER A 36 6.39 -23.11 2.26
CA SER A 36 6.21 -22.88 3.71
C SER A 36 6.05 -21.39 4.02
N ALA A 37 6.77 -20.52 3.32
CA ALA A 37 6.61 -19.06 3.43
C ALA A 37 5.18 -18.62 3.08
N ILE A 38 4.62 -19.13 1.98
CA ILE A 38 3.22 -18.87 1.60
C ILE A 38 2.26 -19.32 2.69
N ASN A 39 2.46 -20.51 3.25
CA ASN A 39 1.60 -21.05 4.30
C ASN A 39 1.65 -20.20 5.58
N TYR A 40 2.82 -19.70 5.97
CA TYR A 40 2.94 -18.78 7.13
C TYR A 40 2.30 -17.41 6.85
N LEU A 41 2.46 -16.84 5.66
CA LEU A 41 1.78 -15.60 5.27
C LEU A 41 0.26 -15.77 5.29
N LYS A 42 -0.25 -16.90 4.79
CA LYS A 42 -1.67 -17.23 4.83
C LYS A 42 -2.16 -17.39 6.27
N ALA A 43 -1.41 -18.07 7.13
CA ALA A 43 -1.75 -18.23 8.55
C ALA A 43 -1.79 -16.88 9.27
N ALA A 44 -0.81 -16.00 9.03
CA ALA A 44 -0.77 -14.65 9.60
C ALA A 44 -1.95 -13.78 9.10
N SER A 45 -2.35 -13.94 7.83
CA SER A 45 -3.52 -13.26 7.28
C SER A 45 -4.83 -13.79 7.89
N ASN A 46 -4.96 -15.10 8.06
CA ASN A 46 -6.13 -15.71 8.71
C ASN A 46 -6.25 -15.33 10.20
N ALA A 47 -5.12 -15.05 10.84
CA ALA A 47 -5.05 -14.57 12.23
C ALA A 47 -5.25 -13.06 12.36
N TYR A 48 -5.56 -12.34 11.27
CA TYR A 48 -5.73 -10.89 11.25
C TYR A 48 -4.51 -10.11 11.76
N ILE A 49 -3.31 -10.65 11.58
CA ILE A 49 -2.05 -9.94 11.87
C ILE A 49 -1.67 -9.04 10.70
N ILE A 50 -1.79 -9.58 9.49
CA ILE A 50 -1.54 -8.89 8.24
C ILE A 50 -2.69 -9.07 7.26
N ASN A 51 -2.83 -8.15 6.34
CA ASN A 51 -3.78 -8.20 5.23
C ASN A 51 -3.02 -8.38 3.93
N LYS A 52 -3.38 -9.39 3.18
CA LYS A 52 -2.91 -9.60 1.82
C LYS A 52 -3.69 -8.70 0.87
N VAL A 53 -2.99 -7.87 0.08
CA VAL A 53 -3.59 -7.00 -0.92
C VAL A 53 -3.09 -7.41 -2.30
N PRO A 54 -3.98 -7.94 -3.16
CA PRO A 54 -3.61 -8.40 -4.49
C PRO A 54 -3.32 -7.24 -5.42
N ARG A 55 -2.56 -7.50 -6.48
CA ARG A 55 -2.34 -6.55 -7.57
C ARG A 55 -3.49 -6.58 -8.58
N TYR A 56 -3.81 -5.43 -9.13
CA TYR A 56 -4.82 -5.25 -10.16
C TYR A 56 -4.23 -4.56 -11.38
N ASP A 57 -4.27 -5.22 -12.53
CA ASP A 57 -3.92 -4.64 -13.81
C ASP A 57 -5.03 -3.67 -14.25
N ILE A 58 -4.74 -2.38 -14.18
CA ILE A 58 -5.73 -1.32 -14.46
C ILE A 58 -6.18 -1.36 -15.92
N HIS A 59 -5.28 -1.63 -16.86
CA HIS A 59 -5.60 -1.70 -18.29
C HIS A 59 -6.29 -3.03 -18.65
N GLY A 60 -5.77 -4.14 -18.14
CA GLY A 60 -6.31 -5.46 -18.37
C GLY A 60 -7.58 -5.79 -17.56
N LYS A 61 -7.94 -4.94 -16.59
CA LYS A 61 -9.09 -5.09 -15.69
C LYS A 61 -9.17 -6.46 -15.01
N ARG A 62 -8.03 -6.95 -14.52
CA ARG A 62 -7.91 -8.27 -13.89
C ARG A 62 -6.96 -8.26 -12.71
N LEU A 63 -7.23 -9.14 -11.75
CA LEU A 63 -6.29 -9.41 -10.65
C LEU A 63 -5.08 -10.19 -11.16
N LEU A 64 -3.91 -9.89 -10.60
CA LEU A 64 -2.67 -10.60 -10.85
C LEU A 64 -2.42 -11.60 -9.72
N GLU A 65 -1.91 -12.79 -10.06
CA GLU A 65 -1.80 -13.91 -9.11
C GLU A 65 -0.50 -13.89 -8.27
N THR A 66 0.43 -13.00 -8.58
CA THR A 66 1.77 -13.03 -7.97
C THR A 66 2.20 -11.68 -7.41
N ASN A 67 3.04 -11.74 -6.37
CA ASN A 67 3.65 -10.58 -5.74
C ASN A 67 2.61 -9.62 -5.16
N ASP A 68 2.06 -10.00 -4.02
CA ASP A 68 1.09 -9.19 -3.29
C ASP A 68 1.80 -8.18 -2.37
N LYS A 69 1.11 -7.10 -1.99
CA LYS A 69 1.50 -6.28 -0.85
C LYS A 69 0.85 -6.81 0.43
N TYR A 70 1.51 -6.52 1.55
CA TYR A 70 0.97 -6.85 2.87
C TYR A 70 0.94 -5.61 3.75
N TYR A 71 -0.19 -5.41 4.44
CA TYR A 71 -0.39 -4.34 5.40
C TYR A 71 -0.76 -4.93 6.75
N PHE A 72 -0.27 -4.34 7.82
CA PHE A 72 -0.59 -4.78 9.17
C PHE A 72 -1.97 -4.29 9.61
N GLU A 73 -2.68 -5.11 10.37
CA GLU A 73 -3.94 -4.72 11.00
C GLU A 73 -3.71 -3.74 12.16
N ASP A 74 -2.55 -3.81 12.79
CA ASP A 74 -2.14 -2.94 13.89
C ASP A 74 -0.77 -2.32 13.62
N LEU A 75 -0.71 -0.98 13.59
CA LEU A 75 0.52 -0.23 13.35
C LEU A 75 1.51 -0.31 14.52
N GLY A 76 1.02 -0.49 15.75
CA GLY A 76 1.86 -0.70 16.92
C GLY A 76 2.61 -2.02 16.83
N LEU A 77 1.90 -3.10 16.46
CA LEU A 77 2.48 -4.40 16.20
C LEU A 77 3.49 -4.35 15.05
N ARG A 78 3.14 -3.69 13.93
CA ARG A 78 4.06 -3.47 12.81
C ARG A 78 5.34 -2.79 13.28
N ASN A 79 5.21 -1.72 14.06
CA ASN A 79 6.36 -0.94 14.54
C ASN A 79 7.21 -1.69 15.57
N MET A 80 6.61 -2.58 16.34
CA MET A 80 7.34 -3.46 17.28
C MET A 80 8.19 -4.49 16.52
N LEU A 81 7.68 -5.03 15.42
CA LEU A 81 8.35 -6.06 14.61
C LEU A 81 9.40 -5.48 13.65
N ALA A 82 9.17 -4.31 13.11
CA ALA A 82 10.14 -3.55 12.33
C ALA A 82 11.21 -2.99 13.28
N GLY A 83 12.42 -3.44 13.23
CA GLY A 83 13.51 -3.05 14.12
C GLY A 83 13.64 -1.53 14.40
N GLN A 84 14.70 -1.11 15.08
CA GLN A 84 14.84 0.28 15.58
C GLN A 84 15.17 1.36 14.53
N ASN A 85 15.45 1.01 13.28
CA ASN A 85 15.84 1.95 12.22
C ASN A 85 14.61 2.51 11.48
N ARG A 86 13.93 3.50 12.09
CA ARG A 86 12.60 3.99 11.65
C ARG A 86 12.60 5.30 10.85
N THR A 87 13.74 5.94 10.64
CA THR A 87 13.79 7.26 10.00
C THR A 87 13.34 7.31 8.53
N GLY A 88 13.30 6.16 7.83
CA GLY A 88 12.81 6.04 6.44
C GLY A 88 11.43 5.37 6.31
N ASP A 89 10.77 5.05 7.42
CA ASP A 89 9.57 4.20 7.41
C ASP A 89 8.24 4.95 7.45
N ILE A 90 8.30 6.28 7.53
CA ILE A 90 7.08 7.09 7.68
C ILE A 90 6.11 6.89 6.49
N GLU A 91 6.61 6.75 5.28
CA GLU A 91 5.78 6.51 4.09
C GLU A 91 5.00 5.20 4.22
N LYS A 92 5.64 4.11 4.66
CA LYS A 92 5.00 2.81 4.87
C LYS A 92 3.92 2.86 5.96
N VAL A 93 4.17 3.64 7.02
CA VAL A 93 3.19 3.82 8.11
C VAL A 93 1.97 4.59 7.61
N ILE A 94 2.17 5.65 6.84
CA ILE A 94 1.09 6.45 6.26
C ILE A 94 0.28 5.61 5.26
N GLU A 95 0.96 4.88 4.38
CA GLU A 95 0.31 4.00 3.39
C GLU A 95 -0.53 2.92 4.11
N ASN A 96 0.02 2.29 5.15
CA ASN A 96 -0.72 1.32 5.95
C ASN A 96 -1.92 1.96 6.69
N ALA A 97 -1.80 3.18 7.20
CA ALA A 97 -2.90 3.89 7.83
C ALA A 97 -4.04 4.19 6.85
N VAL A 98 -3.70 4.65 5.63
CA VAL A 98 -4.68 4.86 4.55
C VAL A 98 -5.34 3.54 4.16
N TYR A 99 -4.59 2.45 4.03
CA TYR A 99 -5.13 1.11 3.78
C TYR A 99 -6.18 0.73 4.83
N LEU A 100 -5.86 0.85 6.12
CA LEU A 100 -6.78 0.49 7.21
C LEU A 100 -8.04 1.36 7.20
N HIS A 101 -7.90 2.65 6.89
CA HIS A 101 -9.04 3.55 6.76
C HIS A 101 -9.97 3.13 5.60
N LEU A 102 -9.43 2.87 4.42
CA LEU A 102 -10.20 2.38 3.27
C LEU A 102 -10.91 1.07 3.57
N LYS A 103 -10.22 0.13 4.24
CA LYS A 103 -10.80 -1.14 4.70
C LYS A 103 -11.96 -0.90 5.66
N ASN A 104 -11.79 0.00 6.64
CA ASN A 104 -12.84 0.34 7.60
C ASN A 104 -14.06 0.99 6.92
N LEU A 105 -13.85 1.77 5.87
CA LEU A 105 -14.91 2.32 5.04
C LEU A 105 -15.61 1.27 4.15
N GLY A 106 -15.15 0.02 4.17
CA GLY A 106 -15.75 -1.10 3.43
C GLY A 106 -15.35 -1.18 1.95
N TYR A 107 -14.23 -0.60 1.56
CA TYR A 107 -13.69 -0.76 0.21
C TYR A 107 -13.02 -2.13 0.04
N LYS A 108 -13.20 -2.73 -1.13
CA LYS A 108 -12.34 -3.79 -1.64
C LYS A 108 -11.09 -3.15 -2.24
N ILE A 109 -9.91 -3.52 -1.74
CA ILE A 109 -8.68 -2.82 -2.04
C ILE A 109 -7.73 -3.74 -2.82
N SER A 110 -7.10 -3.18 -3.84
CA SER A 110 -6.01 -3.80 -4.59
C SER A 110 -4.92 -2.77 -4.91
N VAL A 111 -3.74 -3.24 -5.28
CA VAL A 111 -2.62 -2.40 -5.74
C VAL A 111 -2.75 -2.22 -7.24
N GLY A 112 -2.81 -1.00 -7.73
CA GLY A 112 -2.93 -0.71 -9.15
C GLY A 112 -1.61 -0.91 -9.90
N THR A 113 -1.63 -1.69 -10.96
CA THR A 113 -0.47 -1.91 -11.83
C THR A 113 -0.71 -1.26 -13.17
N LEU A 114 0.25 -0.47 -13.63
CA LEU A 114 0.34 0.14 -14.95
C LEU A 114 1.56 -0.44 -15.70
N PRO A 115 1.65 -0.35 -17.03
CA PRO A 115 2.81 -0.81 -17.79
C PRO A 115 4.14 -0.24 -17.28
N ASN A 116 4.13 1.04 -16.86
CA ASN A 116 5.30 1.75 -16.36
C ASN A 116 4.97 2.48 -15.06
N GLY A 117 4.49 1.75 -14.05
CA GLY A 117 4.22 2.34 -12.75
C GLY A 117 3.24 1.54 -11.90
N GLU A 118 3.04 2.04 -10.72
CA GLU A 118 2.13 1.48 -9.71
C GLU A 118 1.25 2.60 -9.14
N ILE A 119 0.05 2.25 -8.73
CA ILE A 119 -0.84 3.08 -7.93
C ILE A 119 -1.02 2.34 -6.61
N ASP A 120 -0.82 3.03 -5.49
CA ASP A 120 -0.84 2.38 -4.18
C ASP A 120 -2.15 1.66 -3.93
N PHE A 121 -3.30 2.31 -4.22
CA PHE A 121 -4.59 1.68 -4.04
C PHE A 121 -5.56 1.93 -5.19
N VAL A 122 -6.18 0.84 -5.62
CA VAL A 122 -7.45 0.83 -6.36
C VAL A 122 -8.49 0.34 -5.35
N ALA A 123 -9.37 1.23 -4.91
CA ALA A 123 -10.39 0.96 -3.92
C ALA A 123 -11.78 0.91 -4.58
N GLU A 124 -12.47 -0.21 -4.47
CA GLU A 124 -13.76 -0.46 -5.09
C GLU A 124 -14.86 -0.61 -4.04
N LYS A 125 -15.96 0.12 -4.24
CA LYS A 125 -17.14 0.03 -3.38
C LYS A 125 -18.40 0.36 -4.20
N GLY A 126 -19.42 -0.50 -4.13
CA GLY A 126 -20.69 -0.26 -4.81
C GLY A 126 -20.58 -0.16 -6.34
N GLY A 127 -19.62 -0.85 -6.97
CA GLY A 127 -19.38 -0.81 -8.41
C GLY A 127 -18.64 0.43 -8.91
N THR A 128 -18.17 1.29 -7.99
CA THR A 128 -17.35 2.46 -8.32
C THR A 128 -15.94 2.25 -7.81
N SER A 129 -14.95 2.65 -8.60
CA SER A 129 -13.53 2.59 -8.24
C SER A 129 -13.01 3.98 -7.90
N VAL A 130 -12.01 4.03 -7.02
CA VAL A 130 -11.22 5.24 -6.69
C VAL A 130 -9.76 4.87 -6.78
N TYR A 131 -8.93 5.75 -7.33
CA TYR A 131 -7.48 5.57 -7.40
C TYR A 131 -6.80 6.48 -6.39
N ILE A 132 -5.88 5.92 -5.61
CA ILE A 132 -5.25 6.65 -4.51
C ILE A 132 -3.75 6.42 -4.54
N GLN A 133 -3.00 7.51 -4.53
CA GLN A 133 -1.54 7.54 -4.32
C GLN A 133 -1.26 8.16 -2.97
N VAL A 134 -0.30 7.60 -2.23
CA VAL A 134 0.07 8.05 -0.88
C VAL A 134 1.51 8.52 -0.88
N ALA A 135 1.78 9.70 -0.35
CA ALA A 135 3.11 10.27 -0.25
C ALA A 135 3.35 10.85 1.14
N TYR A 136 4.60 10.86 1.60
CA TYR A 136 4.94 11.57 2.84
C TYR A 136 4.83 13.07 2.63
N LEU A 137 5.70 13.63 1.82
CA LEU A 137 5.72 15.06 1.48
C LEU A 137 5.92 15.24 -0.02
N ILE A 138 5.22 16.19 -0.58
CA ILE A 138 5.39 16.64 -1.96
C ILE A 138 6.11 17.99 -1.88
N ALA A 139 7.44 17.93 -1.82
CA ALA A 139 8.28 19.09 -1.54
C ALA A 139 8.70 19.86 -2.81
N ASP A 140 8.72 19.20 -3.97
CA ASP A 140 9.20 19.74 -5.23
C ASP A 140 8.40 19.21 -6.42
N ASP A 141 8.61 19.83 -7.60
CA ASP A 141 7.90 19.48 -8.84
C ASP A 141 8.22 18.04 -9.31
N LYS A 142 9.43 17.53 -9.08
CA LYS A 142 9.82 16.16 -9.42
C LYS A 142 9.04 15.14 -8.62
N THR A 143 8.90 15.34 -7.32
CA THR A 143 8.07 14.51 -6.44
C THR A 143 6.60 14.61 -6.85
N LYS A 144 6.12 15.84 -7.15
CA LYS A 144 4.77 16.04 -7.65
C LYS A 144 4.51 15.27 -8.95
N GLU A 145 5.41 15.36 -9.90
CA GLU A 145 5.29 14.66 -11.19
C GLU A 145 5.29 13.13 -10.99
N ARG A 146 6.06 12.61 -10.05
CA ARG A 146 6.06 11.19 -9.68
C ARG A 146 4.71 10.76 -9.09
N GLU A 147 4.20 11.47 -8.09
CA GLU A 147 3.00 11.07 -7.35
C GLU A 147 1.70 11.27 -8.14
N PHE A 148 1.62 12.35 -8.94
CA PHE A 148 0.45 12.61 -9.77
C PHE A 148 0.55 11.93 -11.15
N GLY A 149 1.77 11.79 -11.70
CA GLY A 149 1.99 11.35 -13.07
C GLY A 149 1.44 9.96 -13.39
N ASN A 150 1.50 9.01 -12.43
CA ASN A 150 0.92 7.70 -12.65
C ASN A 150 -0.61 7.74 -12.68
N LEU A 151 -1.25 8.57 -11.85
CA LEU A 151 -2.70 8.76 -11.86
C LEU A 151 -3.19 9.41 -13.16
N LEU A 152 -2.42 10.31 -13.74
CA LEU A 152 -2.74 10.96 -15.03
C LEU A 152 -2.73 10.01 -16.22
N LYS A 153 -1.99 8.88 -16.11
CA LYS A 153 -1.99 7.84 -17.16
C LYS A 153 -3.26 7.01 -17.21
N ILE A 154 -4.11 7.08 -16.19
CA ILE A 154 -5.36 6.34 -16.11
C ILE A 154 -6.45 7.08 -16.88
N GLN A 155 -6.86 6.53 -18.02
CA GLN A 155 -7.80 7.15 -18.96
C GLN A 155 -9.26 6.74 -18.67
N ASP A 156 -9.69 6.91 -17.42
CA ASP A 156 -11.09 6.75 -17.04
C ASP A 156 -11.56 7.92 -16.17
N ASN A 157 -12.87 7.96 -15.91
CA ASN A 157 -13.52 9.04 -15.18
C ASN A 157 -13.68 8.78 -13.68
N TYR A 158 -13.05 7.73 -13.15
CA TYR A 158 -13.10 7.46 -11.72
C TYR A 158 -12.30 8.49 -10.93
N PRO A 159 -12.74 8.82 -9.72
CA PRO A 159 -12.03 9.76 -8.85
C PRO A 159 -10.58 9.35 -8.60
N LYS A 160 -9.69 10.32 -8.59
CA LYS A 160 -8.27 10.15 -8.35
C LYS A 160 -7.83 11.06 -7.21
N TYR A 161 -7.09 10.49 -6.26
CA TYR A 161 -6.62 11.20 -5.07
C TYR A 161 -5.13 11.02 -4.86
N VAL A 162 -4.47 12.09 -4.45
CA VAL A 162 -3.16 12.02 -3.79
C VAL A 162 -3.38 12.39 -2.33
N ILE A 163 -2.88 11.54 -1.42
CA ILE A 163 -2.96 11.75 0.03
C ILE A 163 -1.54 11.98 0.54
N SER A 164 -1.31 13.07 1.28
CA SER A 164 0.02 13.36 1.83
C SER A 164 -0.03 14.02 3.21
N MET A 165 1.13 14.12 3.86
CA MET A 165 1.29 14.86 5.09
C MET A 165 1.65 16.34 4.88
N ASN A 166 1.63 16.84 3.65
CA ASN A 166 1.84 18.27 3.41
C ASN A 166 0.83 19.09 4.21
N PRO A 167 1.28 20.13 4.91
CA PRO A 167 0.39 21.08 5.57
C PRO A 167 -0.30 21.93 4.49
N MET A 168 -1.49 21.51 4.08
CA MET A 168 -2.24 22.23 3.04
C MET A 168 -3.13 23.27 3.67
N LEU A 169 -2.96 24.51 3.22
CA LEU A 169 -3.84 25.61 3.58
C LEU A 169 -5.11 25.65 2.72
N ARG A 170 -5.09 25.03 1.53
CA ARG A 170 -6.23 24.98 0.59
C ARG A 170 -6.24 23.64 -0.15
N PRO A 171 -7.44 23.08 -0.44
CA PRO A 171 -7.56 21.93 -1.32
C PRO A 171 -6.92 22.27 -2.69
N GLN A 172 -6.05 21.41 -3.15
CA GLN A 172 -5.45 21.55 -4.47
C GLN A 172 -6.06 20.51 -5.39
N ASN A 173 -6.43 20.95 -6.58
CA ASN A 173 -6.81 20.08 -7.69
C ASN A 173 -5.71 20.22 -8.75
N TYR A 174 -5.10 19.12 -9.13
CA TYR A 174 -4.10 19.07 -10.18
C TYR A 174 -4.60 18.19 -11.31
N GLU A 175 -4.98 18.81 -12.43
CA GLU A 175 -5.51 18.11 -13.63
C GLU A 175 -6.64 17.10 -13.30
N GLY A 176 -7.58 17.49 -12.44
CA GLY A 176 -8.68 16.63 -12.03
C GLY A 176 -8.38 15.70 -10.87
N ILE A 177 -7.12 15.59 -10.43
CA ILE A 177 -6.72 14.80 -9.27
C ILE A 177 -6.85 15.66 -8.00
N LYS A 178 -7.59 15.16 -7.03
CA LYS A 178 -7.76 15.84 -5.73
C LYS A 178 -6.58 15.53 -4.82
N HIS A 179 -5.99 16.56 -4.22
CA HIS A 179 -4.96 16.40 -3.20
C HIS A 179 -5.56 16.62 -1.81
N LEU A 180 -5.47 15.63 -0.95
CA LEU A 180 -5.94 15.65 0.44
C LEU A 180 -4.77 15.53 1.41
N THR A 181 -4.88 16.17 2.57
CA THR A 181 -3.99 15.83 3.68
C THR A 181 -4.39 14.46 4.25
N LEU A 182 -3.43 13.75 4.85
CA LEU A 182 -3.70 12.51 5.56
C LEU A 182 -4.84 12.70 6.58
N ARG A 183 -4.82 13.81 7.34
CA ARG A 183 -5.88 14.11 8.31
C ARG A 183 -7.25 14.25 7.65
N GLN A 184 -7.35 14.98 6.53
CA GLN A 184 -8.63 15.12 5.82
C GLN A 184 -9.13 13.76 5.33
N SER A 185 -8.25 12.92 4.80
CA SER A 185 -8.61 11.59 4.35
C SER A 185 -9.10 10.72 5.51
N LEU A 186 -8.37 10.64 6.62
CA LEU A 186 -8.71 9.79 7.77
C LEU A 186 -9.95 10.25 8.55
N MET A 187 -10.39 11.51 8.37
CA MET A 187 -11.61 12.04 8.97
C MET A 187 -12.82 12.01 8.03
N SER A 188 -12.65 11.52 6.80
CA SER A 188 -13.72 11.44 5.82
C SER A 188 -14.47 10.11 5.95
N ASP A 189 -15.79 10.14 5.85
CA ASP A 189 -16.65 8.94 5.83
C ASP A 189 -16.74 8.31 4.41
N SER A 190 -16.14 8.94 3.41
CA SER A 190 -16.08 8.49 2.01
C SER A 190 -14.96 9.18 1.24
N LEU A 191 -14.46 8.56 0.17
CA LEU A 191 -13.56 9.15 -0.82
C LEU A 191 -14.22 9.14 -2.20
#